data_85472a13fad86619490ce18fc7ecfcce
#
_entry.id   85472a13fad86619490ce18fc7ecfcce
#
_cell.length_a   1.000
_cell.length_b   1.000
_cell.length_c   1.000
_cell.angle_alpha   90.00
_cell.angle_beta   90.00
_cell.angle_gamma   90.00
#
_symmetry.space_group_name_H-M   'P 1'
#
loop_
_entity.id
_entity.type
_entity.pdbx_description
1 polymer ?
#
loop_
_entity_poly.entity_id
_entity_poly.type
_entity_poly.pdbx_seq_one_letter_code
_entity_poly.pdbx_strand_id
1 'polypeptide(L)'
;MRKQKTSRRAFLPIAGASAVGAALALPRGAAAKSATEKKVINIAGLPPSLTGLFSSATRLGDLLFVSGQGAVDPSTHQLAPGPIGNQVRQCLENIKAVLEAAGSSMDKVLKCTVLLTDIDNFPAMNEVYRSYFPTNPPARTTMAVKDLPLHTPVEIECIAAA
;
A
#
# COMPACT_ATOMS: atom_id res chain seq x y z
N MET A 1 54.87 -48.43 -11.11
CA MET A 1 54.19 -48.18 -9.82
C MET A 1 54.98 -47.15 -9.05
N ARG A 2 54.44 -45.89 -8.98
CA ARG A 2 55.09 -44.78 -8.28
C ARG A 2 54.22 -44.41 -7.07
N LYS A 3 54.74 -44.62 -5.86
CA LYS A 3 54.10 -44.31 -4.59
C LYS A 3 54.20 -42.80 -4.33
N GLN A 4 53.07 -42.11 -4.21
CA GLN A 4 53.02 -40.73 -3.74
C GLN A 4 53.13 -40.69 -2.20
N LYS A 5 54.07 -39.89 -1.71
CA LYS A 5 54.26 -39.60 -0.30
C LYS A 5 53.34 -38.44 0.10
N THR A 6 52.43 -38.68 1.03
CA THR A 6 51.63 -37.66 1.67
C THR A 6 52.43 -36.91 2.73
N SER A 7 52.66 -35.62 2.51
CA SER A 7 53.30 -34.72 3.49
C SER A 7 52.26 -34.25 4.55
N ARG A 8 52.49 -34.63 5.80
CA ARG A 8 51.75 -34.11 6.94
C ARG A 8 52.33 -32.75 7.30
N ARG A 9 51.58 -31.68 7.07
CA ARG A 9 51.93 -30.34 7.60
C ARG A 9 51.53 -30.30 9.07
N ALA A 10 52.53 -30.04 9.93
CA ALA A 10 52.36 -29.81 11.35
C ALA A 10 51.73 -28.43 11.60
N PHE A 11 50.65 -28.38 12.38
CA PHE A 11 50.11 -27.15 12.89
C PHE A 11 50.86 -26.70 14.14
N LEU A 12 51.46 -25.52 14.09
CA LEU A 12 52.04 -24.84 15.26
C LEU A 12 50.88 -24.14 16.00
N PRO A 13 50.84 -24.23 17.33
CA PRO A 13 49.88 -23.47 18.11
C PRO A 13 50.37 -22.01 18.24
N ILE A 14 49.55 -21.07 17.81
CA ILE A 14 49.75 -19.64 18.05
C ILE A 14 49.28 -19.35 19.47
N ALA A 15 50.20 -18.93 20.34
CA ALA A 15 49.96 -18.54 21.70
C ALA A 15 49.05 -17.30 21.74
N GLY A 16 48.13 -17.30 22.71
CA GLY A 16 47.08 -16.28 22.88
C GLY A 16 47.60 -14.87 23.18
N ALA A 17 46.96 -13.95 22.51
CA ALA A 17 46.90 -12.55 22.96
C ALA A 17 45.47 -12.31 23.46
N SER A 18 45.31 -12.15 24.76
CA SER A 18 44.07 -11.72 25.40
C SER A 18 43.79 -10.28 25.03
N ALA A 19 43.01 -10.03 24.02
CA ALA A 19 42.45 -8.73 23.74
C ALA A 19 41.24 -8.54 24.66
N VAL A 20 41.37 -7.68 25.64
CA VAL A 20 40.26 -7.14 26.45
C VAL A 20 39.40 -6.32 25.49
N GLY A 21 38.37 -6.95 24.94
CA GLY A 21 37.37 -6.29 24.10
C GLY A 21 36.50 -5.37 24.96
N ALA A 22 36.75 -4.08 24.87
CA ALA A 22 35.77 -3.09 25.30
C ALA A 22 34.53 -3.24 24.43
N ALA A 23 33.49 -3.84 24.97
CA ALA A 23 32.19 -3.89 24.35
C ALA A 23 31.65 -2.46 24.26
N LEU A 24 31.81 -1.82 23.10
CA LEU A 24 31.07 -0.62 22.78
C LEU A 24 29.58 -1.00 22.77
N ALA A 25 28.90 -0.66 23.87
CA ALA A 25 27.44 -0.73 23.92
C ALA A 25 26.89 0.25 22.89
N LEU A 26 26.49 -0.29 21.75
CA LEU A 26 25.69 0.46 20.78
C LEU A 26 24.44 0.96 21.52
N PRO A 27 24.07 2.23 21.36
CA PRO A 27 22.85 2.72 21.97
C PRO A 27 21.71 1.82 21.42
N ARG A 28 21.03 1.14 22.31
CA ARG A 28 19.79 0.45 22.00
C ARG A 28 18.87 1.52 21.48
N GLY A 29 18.70 1.56 20.15
CA GLY A 29 17.74 2.45 19.51
C GLY A 29 16.43 2.29 20.27
N ALA A 30 15.85 3.41 20.68
CA ALA A 30 14.54 3.42 21.30
C ALA A 30 13.62 2.58 20.42
N ALA A 31 13.20 1.43 20.91
CA ALA A 31 12.24 0.60 20.21
C ALA A 31 11.01 1.50 20.00
N ALA A 32 10.78 1.92 18.76
CA ALA A 32 9.56 2.63 18.41
C ALA A 32 8.43 1.77 18.95
N LYS A 33 7.63 2.31 19.88
CA LYS A 33 6.42 1.65 20.34
C LYS A 33 5.61 1.34 19.09
N SER A 34 5.65 0.10 18.63
CA SER A 34 4.79 -0.36 17.55
C SER A 34 3.38 -0.03 17.99
N ALA A 35 2.73 0.87 17.28
CA ALA A 35 1.33 1.15 17.54
C ALA A 35 0.55 -0.13 17.21
N THR A 36 0.18 -0.86 18.25
CA THR A 36 -0.52 -2.16 18.14
C THR A 36 -2.03 -1.97 18.07
N GLU A 37 -2.52 -0.73 18.18
CA GLU A 37 -3.92 -0.40 18.18
C GLU A 37 -4.38 0.08 16.81
N LYS A 38 -5.48 -0.53 16.33
CA LYS A 38 -6.16 -0.09 15.10
C LYS A 38 -6.80 1.26 15.34
N LYS A 39 -6.47 2.24 14.51
CA LYS A 39 -7.16 3.53 14.43
C LYS A 39 -8.14 3.53 13.26
N VAL A 40 -9.33 4.06 13.51
CA VAL A 40 -10.37 4.24 12.49
C VAL A 40 -10.31 5.68 11.97
N ILE A 41 -10.42 5.83 10.65
CA ILE A 41 -10.43 7.11 9.95
C ILE A 41 -11.71 7.15 9.13
N ASN A 42 -12.55 8.15 9.38
CA ASN A 42 -13.76 8.40 8.61
C ASN A 42 -13.72 9.82 8.07
N ILE A 43 -14.08 9.97 6.81
CA ILE A 43 -14.32 11.27 6.17
C ILE A 43 -15.80 11.45 5.88
N ALA A 44 -16.23 12.69 5.74
CA ALA A 44 -17.58 13.00 5.27
C ALA A 44 -17.75 12.60 3.80
N GLY A 45 -19.00 12.38 3.36
CA GLY A 45 -19.33 12.16 1.95
C GLY A 45 -19.67 10.72 1.59
N LEU A 46 -19.70 9.79 2.54
CA LEU A 46 -20.30 8.47 2.29
C LEU A 46 -21.81 8.62 2.06
N PRO A 47 -22.38 7.94 1.06
CA PRO A 47 -23.84 7.86 0.92
C PRO A 47 -24.49 7.37 2.22
N PRO A 48 -25.67 7.89 2.60
CA PRO A 48 -26.35 7.49 3.85
C PRO A 48 -26.55 5.97 3.98
N SER A 49 -26.79 5.27 2.87
CA SER A 49 -26.94 3.80 2.83
C SER A 49 -25.69 3.03 3.20
N LEU A 50 -24.52 3.65 3.16
CA LEU A 50 -23.24 3.02 3.48
C LEU A 50 -22.66 3.52 4.81
N THR A 51 -23.25 4.55 5.41
CA THR A 51 -22.76 5.12 6.67
C THR A 51 -22.83 4.10 7.80
N GLY A 52 -21.71 3.90 8.51
CA GLY A 52 -21.61 2.98 9.63
C GLY A 52 -21.40 1.51 9.29
N LEU A 53 -21.40 1.13 8.01
CA LEU A 53 -21.12 -0.25 7.59
C LEU A 53 -19.62 -0.55 7.57
N PHE A 54 -18.81 0.46 7.23
CA PHE A 54 -17.34 0.35 7.18
C PHE A 54 -16.69 1.72 7.44
N SER A 55 -15.39 1.72 7.66
CA SER A 55 -14.59 2.93 7.84
C SER A 55 -14.01 3.38 6.51
N SER A 56 -13.80 4.68 6.30
CA SER A 56 -13.13 5.19 5.09
C SER A 56 -11.70 4.64 4.98
N ALA A 57 -11.01 4.54 6.12
CA ALA A 57 -9.73 3.85 6.21
C ALA A 57 -9.51 3.34 7.65
N THR A 58 -8.55 2.41 7.77
CA THR A 58 -8.00 2.00 9.06
C THR A 58 -6.47 2.12 9.02
N ARG A 59 -5.88 2.44 10.17
CA ARG A 59 -4.44 2.54 10.34
C ARG A 59 -3.94 1.58 11.41
N LEU A 60 -2.83 0.90 11.13
CA LEU A 60 -2.07 0.13 12.11
C LEU A 60 -0.57 0.43 11.92
N GLY A 61 0.05 1.00 12.94
CA GLY A 61 1.44 1.47 12.82
C GLY A 61 1.58 2.52 11.72
N ASP A 62 2.44 2.24 10.77
CA ASP A 62 2.74 3.12 9.62
C ASP A 62 2.01 2.68 8.34
N LEU A 63 1.00 1.82 8.44
CA LEU A 63 0.19 1.38 7.31
C LEU A 63 -1.24 1.88 7.41
N LEU A 64 -1.73 2.38 6.27
CA LEU A 64 -3.11 2.76 6.02
C LEU A 64 -3.75 1.76 5.05
N PHE A 65 -4.95 1.33 5.39
CA PHE A 65 -5.79 0.48 4.57
C PHE A 65 -7.03 1.30 4.19
N VAL A 66 -7.08 1.77 2.96
CA VAL A 66 -8.18 2.59 2.43
C VAL A 66 -9.22 1.68 1.82
N SER A 67 -10.46 1.84 2.23
CA SER A 67 -11.59 1.08 1.69
C SER A 67 -11.84 1.39 0.22
N GLY A 68 -12.51 0.48 -0.49
CA GLY A 68 -12.91 0.66 -1.87
C GLY A 68 -13.65 1.98 -2.07
N GLN A 69 -13.19 2.75 -3.04
CA GLN A 69 -13.79 4.00 -3.47
C GLN A 69 -14.41 3.80 -4.83
N GLY A 70 -15.74 3.84 -4.90
CA GLY A 70 -16.48 3.90 -6.16
C GLY A 70 -16.44 5.30 -6.76
N ALA A 71 -16.98 5.43 -7.97
CA ALA A 71 -17.02 6.68 -8.73
C ALA A 71 -18.13 7.64 -8.24
N VAL A 72 -18.42 7.67 -6.94
CA VAL A 72 -19.47 8.52 -6.35
C VAL A 72 -18.86 9.85 -5.92
N ASP A 73 -19.46 10.94 -6.39
CA ASP A 73 -19.14 12.29 -5.92
C ASP A 73 -19.64 12.46 -4.47
N PRO A 74 -18.76 12.75 -3.50
CA PRO A 74 -19.14 12.85 -2.09
C PRO A 74 -20.07 14.03 -1.76
N SER A 75 -20.17 15.03 -2.63
CA SER A 75 -21.04 16.20 -2.44
C SER A 75 -22.47 15.97 -2.93
N THR A 76 -22.64 15.22 -4.00
CA THR A 76 -23.95 14.95 -4.63
C THR A 76 -24.49 13.56 -4.34
N HIS A 77 -23.64 12.64 -3.91
CA HIS A 77 -23.90 11.21 -3.76
C HIS A 77 -24.34 10.53 -5.07
N GLN A 78 -23.98 11.10 -6.22
CA GLN A 78 -24.26 10.56 -7.55
C GLN A 78 -22.98 10.02 -8.17
N LEU A 79 -23.14 9.06 -9.09
CA LEU A 79 -22.02 8.61 -9.90
C LEU A 79 -21.51 9.73 -10.81
N ALA A 80 -20.19 9.87 -10.91
CA ALA A 80 -19.57 10.81 -11.83
C ALA A 80 -20.06 10.55 -13.27
N PRO A 81 -20.58 11.56 -13.97
CA PRO A 81 -21.12 11.37 -15.31
C PRO A 81 -20.04 11.21 -16.36
N GLY A 82 -20.42 10.65 -17.51
CA GLY A 82 -19.57 10.55 -18.69
C GLY A 82 -18.79 9.23 -18.80
N PRO A 83 -17.70 9.22 -19.58
CA PRO A 83 -16.94 7.99 -19.87
C PRO A 83 -16.19 7.49 -18.64
N ILE A 84 -15.77 6.21 -18.69
CA ILE A 84 -15.07 5.52 -17.61
C ILE A 84 -13.88 6.34 -17.03
N GLY A 85 -13.19 7.11 -17.85
CA GLY A 85 -12.08 7.95 -17.40
C GLY A 85 -12.48 8.99 -16.32
N ASN A 86 -13.69 9.55 -16.42
CA ASN A 86 -14.22 10.48 -15.39
C ASN A 86 -14.49 9.73 -14.09
N GLN A 87 -14.99 8.53 -14.19
CA GLN A 87 -15.32 7.68 -13.06
C GLN A 87 -14.06 7.18 -12.34
N VAL A 88 -13.03 6.80 -13.10
CA VAL A 88 -11.71 6.47 -12.54
C VAL A 88 -11.09 7.67 -11.82
N ARG A 89 -11.20 8.86 -12.41
CA ARG A 89 -10.75 10.11 -11.78
C ARG A 89 -11.45 10.33 -10.44
N GLN A 90 -12.77 10.18 -10.41
CA GLN A 90 -13.54 10.34 -9.17
C GLN A 90 -13.09 9.36 -8.09
N CYS A 91 -12.88 8.08 -8.40
CA CYS A 91 -12.35 7.10 -7.45
C CYS A 91 -10.99 7.54 -6.87
N LEU A 92 -10.08 8.03 -7.73
CA LEU A 92 -8.75 8.44 -7.31
C LEU A 92 -8.77 9.76 -6.50
N GLU A 93 -9.65 10.69 -6.82
CA GLU A 93 -9.87 11.90 -5.97
C GLU A 93 -10.45 11.51 -4.61
N ASN A 94 -11.38 10.56 -4.56
CA ASN A 94 -11.92 10.06 -3.29
C ASN A 94 -10.80 9.40 -2.45
N ILE A 95 -9.96 8.55 -3.05
CA ILE A 95 -8.78 7.97 -2.37
C ILE A 95 -7.86 9.06 -1.85
N LYS A 96 -7.55 10.06 -2.68
CA LYS A 96 -6.69 11.19 -2.30
C LYS A 96 -7.24 11.91 -1.08
N ALA A 97 -8.53 12.22 -1.05
CA ALA A 97 -9.17 12.86 0.09
C ALA A 97 -9.07 12.04 1.38
N VAL A 98 -9.23 10.70 1.29
CA VAL A 98 -9.05 9.80 2.44
C VAL A 98 -7.61 9.79 2.93
N LEU A 99 -6.64 9.71 2.02
CA LEU A 99 -5.21 9.73 2.36
C LEU A 99 -4.80 11.04 3.02
N GLU A 100 -5.22 12.18 2.48
CA GLU A 100 -4.93 13.51 3.04
C GLU A 100 -5.55 13.67 4.45
N ALA A 101 -6.79 13.25 4.64
CA ALA A 101 -7.44 13.24 5.97
C ALA A 101 -6.72 12.33 6.98
N ALA A 102 -6.04 11.30 6.50
CA ALA A 102 -5.22 10.39 7.30
C ALA A 102 -3.78 10.89 7.56
N GLY A 103 -3.39 12.04 6.98
CA GLY A 103 -2.02 12.60 7.06
C GLY A 103 -1.03 11.94 6.11
N SER A 104 -1.53 11.31 5.04
CA SER A 104 -0.76 10.66 3.99
C SER A 104 -0.95 11.36 2.64
N SER A 105 -0.55 10.73 1.53
CA SER A 105 -0.60 11.30 0.19
C SER A 105 -0.54 10.22 -0.90
N MET A 106 -0.86 10.59 -2.15
CA MET A 106 -0.87 9.66 -3.29
C MET A 106 0.51 9.05 -3.58
N ASP A 107 1.59 9.77 -3.37
CA ASP A 107 2.97 9.29 -3.57
C ASP A 107 3.40 8.23 -2.54
N LYS A 108 2.67 8.11 -1.43
CA LYS A 108 2.88 7.09 -0.39
C LYS A 108 2.06 5.81 -0.60
N VAL A 109 1.29 5.73 -1.68
CA VAL A 109 0.53 4.52 -2.00
C VAL A 109 1.46 3.38 -2.39
N LEU A 110 1.32 2.25 -1.72
CA LEU A 110 2.15 1.05 -1.91
C LEU A 110 1.48 0.03 -2.84
N LYS A 111 0.17 -0.11 -2.73
CA LYS A 111 -0.62 -1.08 -3.49
C LYS A 111 -1.99 -0.52 -3.81
N CYS A 112 -2.48 -0.80 -5.03
CA CYS A 112 -3.88 -0.62 -5.40
C CYS A 112 -4.49 -1.94 -5.87
N THR A 113 -5.78 -2.14 -5.58
CA THR A 113 -6.64 -3.09 -6.27
C THR A 113 -7.65 -2.29 -7.06
N VAL A 114 -7.78 -2.59 -8.36
CA VAL A 114 -8.73 -1.95 -9.26
C VAL A 114 -9.73 -3.00 -9.73
N LEU A 115 -11.00 -2.76 -9.46
CA LEU A 115 -12.12 -3.59 -9.87
C LEU A 115 -12.87 -2.87 -10.98
N LEU A 116 -13.14 -3.56 -12.09
CA LEU A 116 -13.87 -3.05 -13.23
C LEU A 116 -15.08 -3.95 -13.48
N THR A 117 -16.24 -3.41 -13.83
CA THR A 117 -17.39 -4.25 -14.27
C THR A 117 -17.22 -4.72 -15.70
N ASP A 118 -16.32 -4.09 -16.46
CA ASP A 118 -16.01 -4.45 -17.84
C ASP A 118 -14.49 -4.30 -18.08
N ILE A 119 -13.83 -5.38 -18.45
CA ILE A 119 -12.38 -5.39 -18.72
C ILE A 119 -11.98 -4.57 -19.95
N ASP A 120 -12.87 -4.34 -20.87
CA ASP A 120 -12.60 -3.52 -22.05
C ASP A 120 -12.33 -2.05 -21.67
N ASN A 121 -12.71 -1.63 -20.48
CA ASN A 121 -12.36 -0.34 -19.89
C ASN A 121 -10.91 -0.23 -19.40
N PHE A 122 -10.13 -1.32 -19.39
CA PHE A 122 -8.77 -1.35 -18.89
C PHE A 122 -7.82 -0.33 -19.55
N PRO A 123 -7.82 -0.12 -20.88
CA PRO A 123 -6.96 0.91 -21.51
C PRO A 123 -7.30 2.33 -21.04
N ALA A 124 -8.59 2.71 -21.09
CA ALA A 124 -9.04 4.03 -20.68
C ALA A 124 -8.83 4.31 -19.18
N MET A 125 -9.02 3.29 -18.34
CA MET A 125 -8.68 3.35 -16.93
C MET A 125 -7.18 3.64 -16.73
N ASN A 126 -6.30 2.95 -17.46
CA ASN A 126 -4.85 3.12 -17.35
C ASN A 126 -4.38 4.53 -17.73
N GLU A 127 -5.00 5.17 -18.69
CA GLU A 127 -4.67 6.56 -19.08
C GLU A 127 -4.83 7.50 -17.89
N VAL A 128 -5.97 7.43 -17.19
CA VAL A 128 -6.23 8.26 -16.02
C VAL A 128 -5.36 7.85 -14.84
N TYR A 129 -5.27 6.54 -14.56
CA TYR A 129 -4.48 6.02 -13.45
C TYR A 129 -3.02 6.50 -13.51
N ARG A 130 -2.41 6.48 -14.69
CA ARG A 130 -1.03 6.94 -14.89
C ARG A 130 -0.83 8.41 -14.54
N SER A 131 -1.83 9.26 -14.70
CA SER A 131 -1.72 10.68 -14.35
C SER A 131 -1.62 10.94 -12.83
N TYR A 132 -2.12 10.00 -12.01
CA TYR A 132 -2.00 10.07 -10.56
C TYR A 132 -0.72 9.44 -10.01
N PHE A 133 -0.08 8.56 -10.80
CA PHE A 133 1.15 7.87 -10.44
C PHE A 133 2.19 8.02 -11.57
N PRO A 134 2.66 9.24 -11.86
CA PRO A 134 3.56 9.50 -12.99
C PRO A 134 4.95 8.91 -12.79
N THR A 135 5.37 8.76 -11.54
CA THR A 135 6.67 8.21 -11.13
C THR A 135 6.45 7.16 -10.05
N ASN A 136 7.25 6.08 -10.08
CA ASN A 136 7.21 5.02 -9.06
C ASN A 136 5.78 4.51 -8.76
N PRO A 137 5.03 4.03 -9.77
CA PRO A 137 3.65 3.58 -9.55
C PRO A 137 3.58 2.47 -8.51
N PRO A 138 2.51 2.42 -7.70
CA PRO A 138 2.31 1.37 -6.71
C PRO A 138 2.14 0.00 -7.36
N ALA A 139 2.40 -1.07 -6.61
CA ALA A 139 2.00 -2.40 -7.03
C ALA A 139 0.49 -2.42 -7.28
N ARG A 140 0.02 -3.11 -8.33
CA ARG A 140 -1.40 -3.13 -8.69
C ARG A 140 -1.89 -4.52 -9.07
N THR A 141 -3.12 -4.80 -8.69
CA THR A 141 -3.94 -5.89 -9.24
C THR A 141 -5.14 -5.25 -9.92
N THR A 142 -5.50 -5.73 -11.10
CA THR A 142 -6.72 -5.31 -11.79
C THR A 142 -7.49 -6.54 -12.21
N MET A 143 -8.79 -6.53 -11.99
CA MET A 143 -9.67 -7.64 -12.38
C MET A 143 -11.05 -7.13 -12.79
N ALA A 144 -11.73 -7.90 -13.63
CA ALA A 144 -13.14 -7.71 -13.91
C ALA A 144 -13.97 -8.45 -12.86
N VAL A 145 -15.05 -7.81 -12.43
CA VAL A 145 -16.05 -8.34 -11.49
C VAL A 145 -17.43 -8.26 -12.11
N LYS A 146 -18.37 -9.02 -11.58
CA LYS A 146 -19.72 -9.07 -12.13
C LYS A 146 -20.48 -7.75 -11.94
N ASP A 147 -20.36 -7.15 -10.76
CA ASP A 147 -21.03 -5.92 -10.37
C ASP A 147 -20.31 -5.32 -9.15
N LEU A 148 -20.58 -4.06 -8.87
CA LEU A 148 -20.05 -3.31 -7.75
C LEU A 148 -21.17 -2.57 -7.00
N PRO A 149 -21.00 -2.27 -5.70
CA PRO A 149 -21.98 -1.51 -4.94
C PRO A 149 -22.34 -0.19 -5.64
N LEU A 150 -23.60 0.23 -5.53
CA LEU A 150 -24.12 1.43 -6.16
C LEU A 150 -24.01 1.42 -7.70
N HIS A 151 -23.80 0.25 -8.31
CA HIS A 151 -23.60 0.08 -9.75
C HIS A 151 -22.49 0.97 -10.32
N THR A 152 -21.46 1.27 -9.52
CA THR A 152 -20.27 1.95 -10.03
C THR A 152 -19.53 1.04 -11.02
N PRO A 153 -19.07 1.53 -12.18
CA PRO A 153 -18.37 0.69 -13.16
C PRO A 153 -16.91 0.42 -12.79
N VAL A 154 -16.40 1.14 -11.78
CA VAL A 154 -15.04 0.98 -11.26
C VAL A 154 -15.01 1.25 -9.76
N GLU A 155 -14.20 0.48 -9.06
CA GLU A 155 -13.87 0.69 -7.66
C GLU A 155 -12.36 0.51 -7.46
N ILE A 156 -11.75 1.33 -6.63
CA ILE A 156 -10.32 1.26 -6.34
C ILE A 156 -10.12 1.33 -4.83
N GLU A 157 -9.34 0.40 -4.29
CA GLU A 157 -8.83 0.43 -2.91
C GLU A 157 -7.31 0.56 -2.90
N CYS A 158 -6.74 0.98 -1.78
CA CYS A 158 -5.30 1.03 -1.67
C CYS A 158 -4.76 0.76 -0.25
N ILE A 159 -3.47 0.40 -0.22
CA ILE A 159 -2.64 0.37 0.98
C ILE A 159 -1.57 1.45 0.79
N ALA A 160 -1.37 2.29 1.80
CA ALA A 160 -0.40 3.38 1.77
C ALA A 160 0.45 3.41 3.04
N ALA A 161 1.60 4.06 2.97
CA ALA A 161 2.32 4.48 4.17
C ALA A 161 1.62 5.71 4.79
N ALA A 162 1.71 5.83 6.11
CA ALA A 162 1.09 6.93 6.85
C ALA A 162 1.98 8.19 6.87
#